data_3a3714c7c59220a540e6f7a7e7515bf1
#
_entry.id   3a3714c7c59220a540e6f7a7e7515bf1
#
_cell.length_a   1.000
_cell.length_b   1.000
_cell.length_c   1.000
_cell.angle_alpha   90.00
_cell.angle_beta   90.00
_cell.angle_gamma   90.00
#
_symmetry.space_group_name_H-M   'P 1'
#
loop_
_entity.id
_entity.type
_entity.pdbx_description
1 polymer ?
#
loop_
_entity_poly.entity_id
_entity_poly.type
_entity_poly.pdbx_seq_one_letter_code
_entity_poly.pdbx_strand_id
1 'polypeptide(L)'
;MDVFFQNGSLSVRRLKEKDKPLLAKWLSNPKVLEYYEGRDQPFDLEKVENVFYAADDEEVKCIIEYDGQPIGYIQYYELDEATKGEYGYGPEKVFGIDQFIGEVDYWNRGIGTSLVTSMTEFLINQLHADIVVMVPQVWNARAIKCYEKCGFKKVKLLTEHELHEKEYRDCWLIEYRE
;
A
#
# COMPACT_ATOMS: atom_id res chain seq x y z
N MET A 1 -13.26 -16.52 7.54
CA MET A 1 -12.95 -15.27 8.27
C MET A 1 -12.10 -14.40 7.38
N ASP A 2 -12.47 -13.15 7.31
CA ASP A 2 -11.86 -12.23 6.36
C ASP A 2 -10.73 -11.39 6.95
N VAL A 3 -10.39 -11.62 8.21
CA VAL A 3 -9.29 -10.92 8.89
C VAL A 3 -7.99 -11.64 8.63
N PHE A 4 -7.01 -10.92 8.09
CA PHE A 4 -5.68 -11.46 7.81
C PHE A 4 -4.78 -11.44 9.05
N PHE A 5 -4.83 -10.35 9.81
CA PHE A 5 -4.09 -10.25 11.07
C PHE A 5 -4.70 -9.15 11.95
N GLN A 6 -4.34 -9.21 13.23
CA GLN A 6 -4.70 -8.19 14.20
C GLN A 6 -3.51 -7.96 15.13
N ASN A 7 -3.25 -6.70 15.44
CA ASN A 7 -2.19 -6.29 16.35
C ASN A 7 -2.73 -5.16 17.23
N GLY A 8 -3.20 -5.53 18.43
CA GLY A 8 -3.86 -4.58 19.33
C GLY A 8 -5.13 -4.01 18.70
N SER A 9 -5.20 -2.70 18.61
CA SER A 9 -6.34 -1.99 18.01
C SER A 9 -6.37 -2.05 16.49
N LEU A 10 -5.25 -2.40 15.87
CA LEU A 10 -5.11 -2.46 14.41
C LEU A 10 -5.53 -3.82 13.89
N SER A 11 -6.37 -3.85 12.87
CA SER A 11 -6.66 -5.09 12.13
C SER A 11 -6.73 -4.81 10.63
N VAL A 12 -6.48 -5.86 9.85
CA VAL A 12 -6.54 -5.79 8.39
C VAL A 12 -7.42 -6.93 7.91
N ARG A 13 -8.46 -6.58 7.18
CA ARG A 13 -9.43 -7.54 6.65
C ARG A 13 -9.61 -7.40 5.15
N ARG A 14 -10.21 -8.39 4.53
CA ARG A 14 -10.51 -8.37 3.10
C ARG A 14 -11.52 -7.26 2.76
N LEU A 15 -11.30 -6.61 1.62
CA LEU A 15 -12.23 -5.64 1.03
C LEU A 15 -13.58 -6.31 0.72
N LYS A 16 -14.68 -5.60 1.01
CA LYS A 16 -16.05 -6.07 0.79
C LYS A 16 -16.84 -5.05 -0.03
N GLU A 17 -17.97 -5.50 -0.59
CA GLU A 17 -18.88 -4.65 -1.37
C GLU A 17 -19.33 -3.41 -0.59
N LYS A 18 -19.57 -3.55 0.72
CA LYS A 18 -20.00 -2.45 1.58
C LYS A 18 -18.98 -1.33 1.72
N ASP A 19 -17.72 -1.57 1.32
CA ASP A 19 -16.65 -0.62 1.47
C ASP A 19 -16.53 0.39 0.32
N LYS A 20 -17.29 0.20 -0.76
CA LYS A 20 -17.27 1.11 -1.92
C LYS A 20 -17.46 2.57 -1.56
N PRO A 21 -18.45 2.96 -0.73
CA PRO A 21 -18.62 4.37 -0.36
C PRO A 21 -17.44 4.92 0.42
N LEU A 22 -16.78 4.10 1.23
CA LEU A 22 -15.58 4.51 1.96
C LEU A 22 -14.42 4.84 1.02
N LEU A 23 -14.18 3.98 0.05
CA LEU A 23 -13.13 4.22 -0.95
C LEU A 23 -13.41 5.49 -1.75
N ALA A 24 -14.67 5.71 -2.16
CA ALA A 24 -15.05 6.93 -2.87
C ALA A 24 -14.85 8.18 -2.01
N LYS A 25 -15.20 8.10 -0.73
CA LYS A 25 -14.99 9.19 0.23
C LYS A 25 -13.51 9.52 0.37
N TRP A 26 -12.68 8.52 0.64
CA TRP A 26 -11.25 8.72 0.86
C TRP A 26 -10.55 9.21 -0.40
N LEU A 27 -10.87 8.65 -1.55
CA LEU A 27 -10.21 8.96 -2.82
C LEU A 27 -10.86 10.13 -3.58
N SER A 28 -11.69 10.91 -2.89
CA SER A 28 -12.12 12.22 -3.34
C SER A 28 -11.62 13.34 -2.41
N ASN A 29 -10.92 12.97 -1.35
CA ASN A 29 -10.32 13.93 -0.43
C ASN A 29 -8.94 14.37 -0.96
N PRO A 30 -8.74 15.66 -1.27
CA PRO A 30 -7.45 16.11 -1.82
C PRO A 30 -6.25 15.84 -0.92
N LYS A 31 -6.43 15.81 0.40
CA LYS A 31 -5.35 15.50 1.33
C LYS A 31 -4.83 14.07 1.17
N VAL A 32 -5.75 13.12 0.90
CA VAL A 32 -5.40 11.73 0.64
C VAL A 32 -4.80 11.60 -0.76
N LEU A 33 -5.43 12.21 -1.75
CA LEU A 33 -5.00 12.12 -3.14
C LEU A 33 -3.63 12.73 -3.40
N GLU A 34 -3.22 13.70 -2.61
CA GLU A 34 -1.88 14.29 -2.72
C GLU A 34 -0.79 13.21 -2.61
N TYR A 35 -1.02 12.19 -1.77
CA TYR A 35 -0.06 11.11 -1.50
C TYR A 35 -0.42 9.81 -2.18
N TYR A 36 -1.63 9.69 -2.72
CA TYR A 36 -2.10 8.45 -3.36
C TYR A 36 -2.97 8.79 -4.55
N GLU A 37 -2.66 8.34 -5.72
CA GLU A 37 -3.33 8.54 -7.02
C GLU A 37 -3.17 9.95 -7.61
N GLY A 38 -3.08 11.01 -6.82
CA GLY A 38 -2.99 12.38 -7.29
C GLY A 38 -4.30 13.15 -7.17
N ARG A 39 -4.18 14.45 -6.89
CA ARG A 39 -5.34 15.34 -6.70
C ARG A 39 -6.15 15.57 -7.97
N ASP A 40 -5.55 15.30 -9.14
CA ASP A 40 -6.20 15.38 -10.44
C ASP A 40 -6.95 14.11 -10.82
N GLN A 41 -6.97 13.08 -9.96
CA GLN A 41 -7.58 11.78 -10.19
C GLN A 41 -8.59 11.41 -9.11
N PRO A 42 -9.59 12.26 -8.81
CA PRO A 42 -10.58 11.91 -7.79
C PRO A 42 -11.46 10.74 -8.26
N PHE A 43 -11.90 9.95 -7.27
CA PHE A 43 -12.72 8.77 -7.53
C PHE A 43 -14.18 9.05 -7.21
N ASP A 44 -15.08 8.57 -8.08
CA ASP A 44 -16.49 8.39 -7.77
C ASP A 44 -16.78 6.90 -7.59
N LEU A 45 -18.04 6.53 -7.37
CA LEU A 45 -18.42 5.12 -7.18
C LEU A 45 -18.12 4.27 -8.40
N GLU A 46 -18.32 4.80 -9.60
CA GLU A 46 -18.04 4.09 -10.85
C GLU A 46 -16.54 3.76 -10.97
N LYS A 47 -15.70 4.74 -10.69
CA LYS A 47 -14.25 4.54 -10.75
C LYS A 47 -13.77 3.57 -9.67
N VAL A 48 -14.35 3.63 -8.47
CA VAL A 48 -14.07 2.67 -7.41
C VAL A 48 -14.41 1.25 -7.88
N GLU A 49 -15.58 1.06 -8.48
CA GLU A 49 -15.98 -0.24 -9.02
C GLU A 49 -14.98 -0.76 -10.05
N ASN A 50 -14.59 0.09 -10.99
CA ASN A 50 -13.71 -0.29 -12.08
C ASN A 50 -12.28 -0.60 -11.62
N VAL A 51 -11.78 0.14 -10.61
CA VAL A 51 -10.39 0.02 -10.15
C VAL A 51 -10.24 -1.03 -9.05
N PHE A 52 -11.15 -1.06 -8.08
CA PHE A 52 -10.99 -1.90 -6.89
C PHE A 52 -11.79 -3.20 -6.93
N TYR A 53 -12.81 -3.28 -7.78
CA TYR A 53 -13.72 -4.43 -7.81
C TYR A 53 -13.72 -5.16 -9.16
N ALA A 54 -12.70 -4.90 -9.98
CA ALA A 54 -12.51 -5.64 -11.22
C ALA A 54 -12.22 -7.12 -10.92
N ALA A 55 -12.74 -8.01 -11.77
CA ALA A 55 -12.67 -9.45 -11.52
C ALA A 55 -11.29 -10.06 -11.73
N ASP A 56 -10.39 -9.35 -12.42
CA ASP A 56 -9.09 -9.87 -12.82
C ASP A 56 -7.98 -9.25 -11.96
N ASP A 57 -7.96 -9.69 -10.70
CA ASP A 57 -7.11 -9.09 -9.68
C ASP A 57 -5.98 -9.98 -9.23
N GLU A 58 -4.76 -9.52 -9.42
CA GLU A 58 -3.58 -10.15 -8.83
C GLU A 58 -3.30 -9.63 -7.41
N GLU A 59 -3.84 -8.47 -7.06
CA GLU A 59 -3.67 -7.88 -5.72
C GLU A 59 -4.72 -8.41 -4.76
N VAL A 60 -4.29 -8.66 -3.53
CA VAL A 60 -5.21 -8.93 -2.42
C VAL A 60 -5.55 -7.60 -1.76
N LYS A 61 -6.79 -7.19 -1.86
CA LYS A 61 -7.28 -5.88 -1.43
C LYS A 61 -7.89 -5.95 -0.05
N CYS A 62 -7.49 -5.02 0.81
CA CYS A 62 -7.83 -5.06 2.23
C CYS A 62 -8.24 -3.69 2.76
N ILE A 63 -9.06 -3.72 3.81
CA ILE A 63 -9.41 -2.54 4.61
C ILE A 63 -8.64 -2.58 5.92
N ILE A 64 -8.10 -1.42 6.30
CA ILE A 64 -7.44 -1.21 7.58
C ILE A 64 -8.49 -0.74 8.58
N GLU A 65 -8.58 -1.41 9.72
CA GLU A 65 -9.46 -0.99 10.82
C GLU A 65 -8.64 -0.67 12.06
N TYR A 66 -9.09 0.33 12.80
CA TYR A 66 -8.49 0.70 14.07
C TYR A 66 -9.61 0.85 15.10
N ASP A 67 -9.56 0.06 16.17
CA ASP A 67 -10.65 -0.07 17.14
C ASP A 67 -12.01 -0.34 16.47
N GLY A 68 -12.00 -1.19 15.44
CA GLY A 68 -13.20 -1.58 14.72
C GLY A 68 -13.70 -0.57 13.69
N GLN A 69 -13.03 0.58 13.54
CA GLN A 69 -13.41 1.61 12.57
C GLN A 69 -12.55 1.51 11.32
N PRO A 70 -13.16 1.43 10.12
CA PRO A 70 -12.37 1.48 8.89
C PRO A 70 -11.67 2.83 8.74
N ILE A 71 -10.37 2.81 8.55
CA ILE A 71 -9.57 4.03 8.45
C ILE A 71 -8.74 4.14 7.17
N GLY A 72 -8.60 3.07 6.41
CA GLY A 72 -7.78 3.10 5.22
C GLY A 72 -7.77 1.80 4.45
N TYR A 73 -6.85 1.74 3.51
CA TYR A 73 -6.75 0.69 2.51
C TYR A 73 -5.31 0.21 2.42
N ILE A 74 -5.13 -1.09 2.26
CA ILE A 74 -3.84 -1.72 1.97
C ILE A 74 -4.05 -2.88 1.03
N GLN A 75 -3.12 -3.06 0.10
CA GLN A 75 -3.11 -4.23 -0.76
C GLN A 75 -1.72 -4.85 -0.78
N TYR A 76 -1.67 -6.16 -1.03
CA TYR A 76 -0.41 -6.84 -1.26
C TYR A 76 -0.52 -7.74 -2.48
N TYR A 77 0.62 -8.01 -3.09
CA TYR A 77 0.68 -8.82 -4.32
C TYR A 77 2.06 -9.44 -4.46
N GLU A 78 2.11 -10.61 -5.05
CA GLU A 78 3.38 -11.21 -5.43
C GLU A 78 3.85 -10.60 -6.76
N LEU A 79 5.11 -10.19 -6.83
CA LEU A 79 5.68 -9.65 -8.06
C LEU A 79 5.79 -10.74 -9.11
N ASP A 80 5.37 -10.42 -10.35
CA ASP A 80 5.54 -11.31 -11.48
C ASP A 80 6.99 -11.33 -11.95
N GLU A 81 7.33 -12.27 -12.83
CA GLU A 81 8.70 -12.45 -13.32
C GLU A 81 9.22 -11.22 -14.06
N ALA A 82 8.36 -10.52 -14.81
CA ALA A 82 8.73 -9.33 -15.55
C ALA A 82 9.14 -8.19 -14.61
N THR A 83 8.35 -7.94 -13.57
CA THR A 83 8.63 -6.89 -12.58
C THR A 83 9.87 -7.23 -11.75
N LYS A 84 10.02 -8.49 -11.35
CA LYS A 84 11.21 -8.96 -10.64
C LYS A 84 12.46 -8.71 -11.47
N GLY A 85 12.41 -9.03 -12.75
CA GLY A 85 13.53 -8.79 -13.67
C GLY A 85 13.87 -7.31 -13.80
N GLU A 86 12.85 -6.47 -13.90
CA GLU A 86 13.03 -5.01 -13.96
C GLU A 86 13.71 -4.47 -12.70
N TYR A 87 13.35 -4.99 -11.53
CA TYR A 87 13.93 -4.56 -10.26
C TYR A 87 15.25 -5.24 -9.91
N GLY A 88 15.67 -6.23 -10.68
CA GLY A 88 16.92 -6.93 -10.47
C GLY A 88 16.83 -8.09 -9.49
N TYR A 89 15.63 -8.63 -9.25
CA TYR A 89 15.44 -9.81 -8.41
C TYR A 89 15.54 -11.09 -9.21
N GLY A 90 15.96 -12.16 -8.56
CA GLY A 90 16.09 -13.51 -9.13
C GLY A 90 14.96 -14.43 -8.69
N PRO A 91 15.27 -15.62 -8.18
CA PRO A 91 14.26 -16.63 -7.84
C PRO A 91 13.53 -16.38 -6.54
N GLU A 92 13.90 -15.35 -5.79
CA GLU A 92 13.27 -15.04 -4.51
C GLU A 92 11.79 -14.75 -4.68
N LYS A 93 11.00 -15.08 -3.65
CA LYS A 93 9.59 -14.75 -3.58
C LYS A 93 9.44 -13.32 -3.05
N VAL A 94 9.03 -12.40 -3.91
CA VAL A 94 8.97 -10.97 -3.61
C VAL A 94 7.52 -10.51 -3.60
N PHE A 95 7.11 -9.85 -2.52
CA PHE A 95 5.78 -9.24 -2.41
C PHE A 95 5.88 -7.72 -2.36
N GLY A 96 4.89 -7.06 -2.94
CA GLY A 96 4.74 -5.61 -2.86
C GLY A 96 3.56 -5.23 -1.97
N ILE A 97 3.61 -4.02 -1.40
CA ILE A 97 2.57 -3.44 -0.56
C ILE A 97 2.29 -2.02 -1.05
N ASP A 98 1.01 -1.67 -1.15
CA ASP A 98 0.55 -0.29 -1.37
C ASP A 98 -0.52 0.02 -0.33
N GLN A 99 -0.46 1.21 0.29
CA GLN A 99 -1.43 1.57 1.32
C GLN A 99 -1.66 3.07 1.42
N PHE A 100 -2.80 3.42 1.98
CA PHE A 100 -3.07 4.79 2.44
C PHE A 100 -4.01 4.76 3.66
N ILE A 101 -3.86 5.74 4.54
CA ILE A 101 -4.82 6.00 5.61
C ILE A 101 -5.77 7.09 5.09
N GLY A 102 -7.04 6.73 4.91
CA GLY A 102 -8.04 7.62 4.34
C GLY A 102 -8.68 8.56 5.35
N GLU A 103 -8.67 8.18 6.63
CA GLU A 103 -9.17 9.05 7.70
C GLU A 103 -8.01 9.89 8.22
N VAL A 104 -7.97 11.14 7.80
CA VAL A 104 -6.84 12.06 8.05
C VAL A 104 -6.57 12.28 9.54
N ASP A 105 -7.61 12.18 10.38
CA ASP A 105 -7.47 12.35 11.83
C ASP A 105 -6.60 11.25 12.48
N TYR A 106 -6.37 10.15 11.76
CA TYR A 106 -5.51 9.06 12.23
C TYR A 106 -4.06 9.19 11.79
N TRP A 107 -3.73 10.23 11.02
CA TRP A 107 -2.37 10.48 10.58
C TRP A 107 -1.49 10.91 11.77
N ASN A 108 -0.20 10.65 11.67
CA ASN A 108 0.84 11.05 12.65
C ASN A 108 0.60 10.46 14.05
N ARG A 109 0.04 9.26 14.12
CA ARG A 109 -0.23 8.56 15.37
C ARG A 109 0.52 7.23 15.49
N GLY A 110 1.51 7.00 14.62
CA GLY A 110 2.29 5.77 14.62
C GLY A 110 1.59 4.56 14.01
N ILE A 111 0.37 4.72 13.50
CA ILE A 111 -0.41 3.62 12.91
C ILE A 111 0.27 3.08 11.66
N GLY A 112 0.80 3.96 10.82
CA GLY A 112 1.49 3.55 9.59
C GLY A 112 2.68 2.64 9.86
N THR A 113 3.47 2.93 10.87
CA THR A 113 4.61 2.09 11.28
C THR A 113 4.14 0.72 11.74
N SER A 114 3.12 0.68 12.60
CA SER A 114 2.53 -0.56 13.09
C SER A 114 1.93 -1.39 11.95
N LEU A 115 1.24 -0.74 11.03
CA LEU A 115 0.62 -1.37 9.87
C LEU A 115 1.66 -2.03 8.96
N VAL A 116 2.68 -1.29 8.57
CA VAL A 116 3.72 -1.78 7.64
C VAL A 116 4.51 -2.92 8.29
N THR A 117 4.87 -2.78 9.55
CA THR A 117 5.56 -3.84 10.30
C THR A 117 4.71 -5.11 10.35
N SER A 118 3.43 -4.99 10.71
CA SER A 118 2.53 -6.15 10.83
C SER A 118 2.27 -6.81 9.49
N MET A 119 2.07 -6.03 8.43
CA MET A 119 1.87 -6.59 7.08
C MET A 119 3.13 -7.30 6.60
N THR A 120 4.29 -6.73 6.82
CA THR A 120 5.57 -7.34 6.45
C THR A 120 5.76 -8.69 7.17
N GLU A 121 5.49 -8.73 8.46
CA GLU A 121 5.54 -9.98 9.24
C GLU A 121 4.56 -11.02 8.72
N PHE A 122 3.33 -10.59 8.38
CA PHE A 122 2.33 -11.48 7.80
C PHE A 122 2.81 -12.09 6.49
N LEU A 123 3.36 -11.29 5.59
CA LEU A 123 3.85 -11.76 4.29
C LEU A 123 5.01 -12.75 4.45
N ILE A 124 5.93 -12.47 5.35
CA ILE A 124 7.08 -13.34 5.59
C ILE A 124 6.67 -14.63 6.29
N ASN A 125 5.91 -14.53 7.36
CA ASN A 125 5.61 -15.69 8.20
C ASN A 125 4.50 -16.56 7.66
N GLN A 126 3.48 -15.98 7.03
CA GLN A 126 2.31 -16.74 6.55
C GLN A 126 2.40 -17.06 5.05
N LEU A 127 2.93 -16.17 4.24
CA LEU A 127 3.02 -16.36 2.80
C LEU A 127 4.43 -16.69 2.31
N HIS A 128 5.38 -16.79 3.23
CA HIS A 128 6.76 -17.20 2.96
C HIS A 128 7.50 -16.27 1.98
N ALA A 129 7.22 -14.98 2.06
CA ALA A 129 7.96 -13.98 1.28
C ALA A 129 9.43 -14.00 1.69
N ASP A 130 10.32 -13.93 0.72
CA ASP A 130 11.75 -13.72 0.96
C ASP A 130 12.05 -12.24 1.09
N ILE A 131 11.36 -11.42 0.32
CA ILE A 131 11.57 -9.98 0.23
C ILE A 131 10.21 -9.30 0.16
N VAL A 132 10.08 -8.17 0.86
CA VAL A 132 8.92 -7.28 0.74
C VAL A 132 9.41 -5.94 0.21
N VAL A 133 8.74 -5.41 -0.80
CA VAL A 133 9.13 -4.16 -1.45
C VAL A 133 8.02 -3.12 -1.38
N MET A 134 8.42 -1.86 -1.41
CA MET A 134 7.55 -0.72 -1.64
C MET A 134 8.25 0.25 -2.60
N VAL A 135 7.46 1.10 -3.26
CA VAL A 135 7.98 2.02 -4.28
C VAL A 135 7.44 3.43 -4.02
N PRO A 136 7.85 4.07 -2.90
CA PRO A 136 7.43 5.43 -2.60
C PRO A 136 8.10 6.45 -3.54
N GLN A 137 7.38 7.53 -3.83
CA GLN A 137 7.94 8.63 -4.58
C GLN A 137 9.01 9.34 -3.75
N VAL A 138 10.07 9.80 -4.40
CA VAL A 138 11.25 10.38 -3.73
C VAL A 138 10.89 11.59 -2.87
N TRP A 139 9.94 12.42 -3.32
CA TRP A 139 9.54 13.61 -2.59
C TRP A 139 8.80 13.31 -1.28
N ASN A 140 8.25 12.11 -1.14
CA ASN A 140 7.47 11.71 0.03
C ASN A 140 8.39 11.24 1.17
N ALA A 141 9.19 12.17 1.68
CA ALA A 141 10.21 11.89 2.68
C ALA A 141 9.64 11.32 3.98
N ARG A 142 8.45 11.76 4.37
CA ARG A 142 7.80 11.27 5.61
C ARG A 142 7.45 9.80 5.51
N ALA A 143 6.90 9.36 4.39
CA ALA A 143 6.58 7.96 4.16
C ALA A 143 7.86 7.11 4.13
N ILE A 144 8.89 7.59 3.43
CA ILE A 144 10.17 6.87 3.35
C ILE A 144 10.78 6.68 4.73
N LYS A 145 10.77 7.72 5.56
CA LYS A 145 11.24 7.63 6.95
C LYS A 145 10.47 6.60 7.76
N CYS A 146 9.16 6.56 7.60
CA CYS A 146 8.31 5.56 8.25
C CYS A 146 8.74 4.15 7.85
N TYR A 147 8.94 3.92 6.56
CA TYR A 147 9.32 2.60 6.04
C TYR A 147 10.73 2.21 6.47
N GLU A 148 11.66 3.16 6.53
CA GLU A 148 13.00 2.91 7.03
C GLU A 148 12.99 2.51 8.51
N LYS A 149 12.11 3.11 9.31
CA LYS A 149 11.90 2.67 10.72
C LYS A 149 11.38 1.23 10.81
N CYS A 150 10.65 0.77 9.80
CA CYS A 150 10.17 -0.60 9.73
C CYS A 150 11.24 -1.59 9.25
N GLY A 151 12.43 -1.12 8.92
CA GLY A 151 13.54 -1.96 8.48
C GLY A 151 13.74 -2.02 6.97
N PHE A 152 12.99 -1.24 6.21
CA PHE A 152 13.18 -1.16 4.76
C PHE A 152 14.42 -0.35 4.41
N LYS A 153 15.09 -0.73 3.33
CA LYS A 153 16.31 -0.07 2.84
C LYS A 153 16.16 0.31 1.37
N LYS A 154 16.71 1.45 1.00
CA LYS A 154 16.76 1.87 -0.40
C LYS A 154 17.67 0.94 -1.19
N VAL A 155 17.18 0.48 -2.34
CA VAL A 155 17.92 -0.44 -3.21
C VAL A 155 18.26 0.24 -4.54
N LYS A 156 17.31 0.93 -5.15
CA LYS A 156 17.44 1.43 -6.51
C LYS A 156 16.55 2.65 -6.72
N LEU A 157 17.08 3.64 -7.41
CA LEU A 157 16.30 4.79 -7.88
C LEU A 157 15.59 4.40 -9.18
N LEU A 158 14.28 4.55 -9.21
CA LEU A 158 13.47 4.31 -10.40
C LEU A 158 13.07 5.68 -10.97
N THR A 159 13.78 6.10 -12.03
CA THR A 159 13.57 7.42 -12.62
C THR A 159 12.30 7.46 -13.45
N GLU A 160 11.55 8.56 -13.34
CA GLU A 160 10.32 8.79 -14.08
C GLU A 160 9.37 7.57 -14.04
N HIS A 161 9.24 6.98 -12.86
CA HIS A 161 8.59 5.69 -12.69
C HIS A 161 7.08 5.78 -12.57
N GLU A 162 6.56 6.83 -11.95
CA GLU A 162 5.14 6.94 -11.62
C GLU A 162 4.58 8.29 -12.08
N LEU A 163 3.48 8.23 -12.82
CA LEU A 163 2.75 9.44 -13.21
C LEU A 163 1.93 9.92 -12.01
N HIS A 164 2.20 11.15 -11.56
CA HIS A 164 1.51 11.74 -10.43
C HIS A 164 1.26 13.21 -10.70
N GLU A 165 0.00 13.62 -10.72
CA GLU A 165 -0.42 14.99 -10.98
C GLU A 165 0.22 15.55 -12.27
N LYS A 166 0.10 14.77 -13.36
CA LYS A 166 0.56 15.10 -14.72
C LYS A 166 2.07 15.15 -14.90
N GLU A 167 2.86 14.75 -13.91
CA GLU A 167 4.31 14.66 -14.01
C GLU A 167 4.78 13.25 -13.66
N TYR A 168 5.79 12.77 -14.39
CA TYR A 168 6.46 11.52 -14.04
C TYR A 168 7.43 11.78 -12.90
N ARG A 169 7.26 11.03 -11.82
CA ARG A 169 8.04 11.19 -10.58
C ARG A 169 9.02 10.05 -10.41
N ASP A 170 10.18 10.39 -9.87
CA ASP A 170 11.15 9.39 -9.44
C ASP A 170 10.64 8.70 -8.17
N CYS A 171 10.92 7.40 -8.07
CA CYS A 171 10.57 6.59 -6.91
C CYS A 171 11.82 5.88 -6.38
N TRP A 172 11.80 5.59 -5.09
CA TRP A 172 12.77 4.67 -4.51
C TRP A 172 12.17 3.27 -4.46
N LEU A 173 12.89 2.29 -5.01
CA LEU A 173 12.62 0.90 -4.68
C LEU A 173 13.24 0.65 -3.31
N ILE A 174 12.43 0.32 -2.33
CA ILE A 174 12.89 -0.03 -0.99
C ILE A 174 12.48 -1.46 -0.68
N GLU A 175 13.31 -2.16 0.08
CA GLU A 175 13.07 -3.57 0.40
C GLU A 175 13.31 -3.89 1.86
N TYR A 176 12.59 -4.90 2.34
CA TYR A 176 12.80 -5.56 3.62
C TYR A 176 13.22 -7.01 3.35
N ARG A 177 14.33 -7.43 3.97
CA ARG A 177 14.77 -8.82 4.02
C ARG A 177 14.99 -9.20 5.47
N GLU A 178 14.64 -10.42 5.80
CA GLU A 178 14.90 -10.95 7.14
C GLU A 178 16.34 -11.39 7.31
#